data_5cd0ca8056fad2ea3979cf4a6ffbc073
#
_entry.id   5cd0ca8056fad2ea3979cf4a6ffbc073
#
_cell.length_a   1.000
_cell.length_b   1.000
_cell.length_c   1.000
_cell.angle_alpha   90.00
_cell.angle_beta   90.00
_cell.angle_gamma   90.00
#
_symmetry.space_group_name_H-M   'P 1'
#
loop_
_entity.id
_entity.type
_entity.pdbx_description
1 polymer ?
#
loop_
_entity_poly.entity_id
_entity_poly.type
_entity_poly.pdbx_seq_one_letter_code
_entity_poly.pdbx_strand_id
1 'polypeptide(L)'
;MEDLPYEEYIYYGDSGNAPYGSGKTKEEIQYLCKKIMDFLIENNCKVIVIACNTATVAALEYLKENYSIPIIGIIDSGSKIAIKNSTLKKVAVFSTEFTANSNAYKNTIQKYDKDFEVTQIACIEFCPMIEKGWETFQDNQEILEKYINKIPTDVDALVLGCTHYPIIKDYIEKKFNKVILDPAVELSFELKELLKKLDIVNDNNVKKKPVFFTTGELDKFKPTAEKFLGEEIEIYKIPK
;
A
#
# COMPACT_ATOMS: atom_id res chain seq x y z
N MET A 1 -11.79 5.92 2.56
CA MET A 1 -12.65 6.80 3.38
C MET A 1 -13.96 7.17 2.66
N GLU A 2 -13.92 7.42 1.35
CA GLU A 2 -15.15 7.73 0.59
C GLU A 2 -16.20 6.60 0.60
N ASP A 3 -15.75 5.35 0.50
CA ASP A 3 -16.63 4.16 0.48
C ASP A 3 -17.23 3.80 1.85
N LEU A 4 -16.64 4.32 2.93
CA LEU A 4 -17.01 4.05 4.32
C LEU A 4 -17.01 5.35 5.12
N PRO A 5 -17.90 6.31 4.80
CA PRO A 5 -17.81 7.68 5.30
C PRO A 5 -18.15 7.84 6.79
N TYR A 6 -18.75 6.84 7.41
CA TYR A 6 -19.15 6.86 8.82
C TYR A 6 -18.21 6.08 9.72
N GLU A 7 -17.23 5.34 9.16
CA GLU A 7 -16.18 4.71 9.94
C GLU A 7 -15.22 5.74 10.52
N GLU A 8 -14.71 5.45 11.71
CA GLU A 8 -13.64 6.24 12.33
C GLU A 8 -12.30 5.68 11.88
N TYR A 9 -11.39 6.56 11.47
CA TYR A 9 -10.09 6.16 10.94
C TYR A 9 -8.97 6.67 11.83
N ILE A 10 -8.08 5.74 12.19
CA ILE A 10 -6.78 6.05 12.75
C ILE A 10 -5.73 5.63 11.71
N TYR A 11 -4.95 6.60 11.25
CA TYR A 11 -3.80 6.35 10.39
C TYR A 11 -2.52 6.37 11.22
N TYR A 12 -1.70 5.34 11.07
CA TYR A 12 -0.37 5.28 11.67
C TYR A 12 0.69 5.24 10.58
N GLY A 13 1.43 6.35 10.41
CA GLY A 13 2.54 6.48 9.46
C GLY A 13 3.88 6.32 10.15
N ASP A 14 4.54 5.17 9.97
CA ASP A 14 5.86 4.91 10.57
C ASP A 14 7.00 5.50 9.74
N SER A 15 6.86 6.78 9.36
CA SER A 15 7.83 7.49 8.52
C SER A 15 9.19 7.68 9.18
N GLY A 16 9.25 7.68 10.51
CA GLY A 16 10.50 7.74 11.26
C GLY A 16 11.37 6.47 11.13
N ASN A 17 10.80 5.34 10.74
CA ASN A 17 11.49 4.09 10.48
C ASN A 17 11.51 3.72 8.99
N ALA A 18 11.00 4.59 8.09
CA ALA A 18 11.11 4.38 6.65
C ALA A 18 12.58 4.45 6.18
N PRO A 19 12.92 3.80 5.06
CA PRO A 19 12.08 2.95 4.22
C PRO A 19 11.93 1.51 4.77
N TYR A 20 10.79 0.88 4.51
CA TYR A 20 10.57 -0.54 4.81
C TYR A 20 11.06 -1.46 3.68
N GLY A 21 11.04 -0.96 2.47
CA GLY A 21 11.28 -1.73 1.24
C GLY A 21 12.74 -2.05 0.93
N SER A 22 13.69 -1.55 1.71
CA SER A 22 15.13 -1.79 1.57
C SER A 22 15.84 -1.64 2.90
N GLY A 23 16.92 -2.40 3.10
CA GLY A 23 17.81 -2.30 4.25
C GLY A 23 17.25 -2.85 5.58
N LYS A 24 16.05 -3.41 5.61
CA LYS A 24 15.46 -4.06 6.80
C LYS A 24 15.26 -5.55 6.59
N THR A 25 15.44 -6.31 7.65
CA THR A 25 15.08 -7.72 7.68
C THR A 25 13.59 -7.91 7.89
N LYS A 26 13.09 -9.11 7.64
CA LYS A 26 11.70 -9.48 7.90
C LYS A 26 11.36 -9.33 9.39
N GLU A 27 12.25 -9.73 10.26
CA GLU A 27 12.10 -9.69 11.72
C GLU A 27 12.03 -8.25 12.24
N GLU A 28 12.86 -7.36 11.70
CA GLU A 28 12.80 -5.92 12.03
C GLU A 28 11.46 -5.31 11.64
N ILE A 29 10.94 -5.64 10.45
CA ILE A 29 9.64 -5.16 10.00
C ILE A 29 8.52 -5.74 10.87
N GLN A 30 8.58 -7.03 11.22
CA GLN A 30 7.61 -7.65 12.13
C GLN A 30 7.58 -6.97 13.50
N TYR A 31 8.75 -6.66 14.05
CA TYR A 31 8.86 -5.94 15.33
C TYR A 31 8.21 -4.56 15.26
N LEU A 32 8.47 -3.79 14.20
CA LEU A 32 7.86 -2.47 14.00
C LEU A 32 6.34 -2.59 13.83
N CYS A 33 5.88 -3.53 13.02
CA CYS A 33 4.45 -3.78 12.81
C CYS A 33 3.75 -4.22 14.11
N LYS A 34 4.43 -5.00 14.96
CA LYS A 34 3.89 -5.36 16.28
C LYS A 34 3.64 -4.14 17.15
N LYS A 35 4.58 -3.20 17.23
CA LYS A 35 4.41 -1.94 17.99
C LYS A 35 3.22 -1.13 17.48
N ILE A 36 3.05 -1.07 16.16
CA ILE A 36 1.91 -0.39 15.52
C ILE A 36 0.59 -1.10 15.87
N MET A 37 0.57 -2.43 15.82
CA MET A 37 -0.60 -3.23 16.19
C MET A 37 -1.02 -2.98 17.63
N ASP A 38 -0.08 -3.06 18.57
CA ASP A 38 -0.33 -2.82 19.98
C ASP A 38 -0.95 -1.42 20.18
N PHE A 39 -0.38 -0.38 19.57
CA PHE A 39 -0.92 0.98 19.59
C PHE A 39 -2.35 1.08 19.04
N LEU A 40 -2.62 0.47 17.87
CA LEU A 40 -3.95 0.56 17.25
C LEU A 40 -5.01 -0.19 18.07
N ILE A 41 -4.65 -1.31 18.69
CA ILE A 41 -5.53 -2.06 19.59
C ILE A 41 -5.83 -1.26 20.86
N GLU A 42 -4.83 -0.62 21.47
CA GLU A 42 -5.01 0.28 22.63
C GLU A 42 -5.94 1.47 22.30
N ASN A 43 -6.00 1.87 21.04
CA ASN A 43 -6.92 2.89 20.54
C ASN A 43 -8.26 2.32 20.02
N ASN A 44 -8.63 1.10 20.42
CA ASN A 44 -9.91 0.45 20.14
C ASN A 44 -10.24 0.28 18.66
N CYS A 45 -9.24 0.12 17.79
CA CYS A 45 -9.49 -0.24 16.40
C CYS A 45 -10.17 -1.61 16.33
N LYS A 46 -11.24 -1.74 15.56
CA LYS A 46 -12.00 -3.01 15.38
C LYS A 46 -11.49 -3.85 14.20
N VAL A 47 -10.78 -3.25 13.25
CA VAL A 47 -10.14 -3.89 12.09
C VAL A 47 -8.83 -3.17 11.80
N ILE A 48 -7.81 -3.90 11.41
CA ILE A 48 -6.52 -3.34 11.00
C ILE A 48 -6.30 -3.56 9.51
N VAL A 49 -5.87 -2.50 8.83
CA VAL A 49 -5.51 -2.53 7.41
C VAL A 49 -4.02 -2.28 7.27
N ILE A 50 -3.29 -3.23 6.69
CA ILE A 50 -1.89 -3.05 6.35
C ILE A 50 -1.80 -2.60 4.89
N ALA A 51 -1.77 -1.28 4.67
CA ALA A 51 -1.72 -0.69 3.34
C ALA A 51 -0.33 -0.77 2.69
N CYS A 52 0.74 -0.89 3.49
CA CYS A 52 2.09 -1.04 2.98
C CYS A 52 2.33 -2.45 2.43
N ASN A 53 2.73 -2.56 1.16
CA ASN A 53 3.01 -3.85 0.51
C ASN A 53 4.14 -4.61 1.22
N THR A 54 5.24 -3.93 1.53
CA THR A 54 6.39 -4.51 2.23
C THR A 54 6.01 -5.02 3.62
N ALA A 55 5.25 -4.23 4.39
CA ALA A 55 4.77 -4.64 5.71
C ALA A 55 3.80 -5.84 5.61
N THR A 56 2.93 -5.85 4.60
CA THR A 56 2.04 -6.99 4.33
C THR A 56 2.84 -8.27 4.09
N VAL A 57 3.85 -8.22 3.21
CA VAL A 57 4.72 -9.37 2.92
C VAL A 57 5.45 -9.87 4.17
N ALA A 58 6.02 -8.95 4.94
CA ALA A 58 6.86 -9.30 6.07
C ALA A 58 6.07 -9.78 7.29
N ALA A 59 4.91 -9.15 7.57
CA ALA A 59 4.29 -9.23 8.88
C ALA A 59 2.85 -9.77 8.91
N LEU A 60 2.10 -9.78 7.79
CA LEU A 60 0.66 -10.11 7.82
C LEU A 60 0.36 -11.44 8.51
N GLU A 61 1.02 -12.53 8.10
CA GLU A 61 0.77 -13.85 8.67
C GLU A 61 1.23 -13.92 10.15
N TYR A 62 2.42 -13.36 10.45
CA TYR A 62 2.90 -13.25 11.82
C TYR A 62 1.90 -12.52 12.73
N LEU A 63 1.31 -11.41 12.25
CA LEU A 63 0.34 -10.65 13.03
C LEU A 63 -0.98 -11.42 13.20
N LYS A 64 -1.48 -12.11 12.17
CA LYS A 64 -2.68 -12.94 12.27
C LYS A 64 -2.52 -14.11 13.25
N GLU A 65 -1.32 -14.66 13.38
CA GLU A 65 -1.03 -15.73 14.33
C GLU A 65 -0.98 -15.24 15.79
N ASN A 66 -0.65 -13.94 15.99
CA ASN A 66 -0.45 -13.37 17.33
C ASN A 66 -1.60 -12.49 17.83
N TYR A 67 -2.55 -12.12 16.96
CA TYR A 67 -3.65 -11.22 17.30
C TYR A 67 -4.98 -11.76 16.79
N SER A 68 -6.03 -11.64 17.61
CA SER A 68 -7.39 -12.09 17.26
C SER A 68 -8.21 -11.06 16.49
N ILE A 69 -7.76 -9.81 16.40
CA ILE A 69 -8.43 -8.76 15.65
C ILE A 69 -8.37 -9.07 14.15
N PRO A 70 -9.42 -8.76 13.35
CA PRO A 70 -9.37 -8.91 11.91
C PRO A 70 -8.28 -8.03 11.28
N ILE A 71 -7.42 -8.65 10.47
CA ILE A 71 -6.33 -7.95 9.76
C ILE A 71 -6.41 -8.26 8.28
N ILE A 72 -6.42 -7.23 7.44
CA ILE A 72 -6.31 -7.37 5.98
C ILE A 72 -5.05 -6.68 5.46
N GLY A 73 -4.46 -7.25 4.42
CA GLY A 73 -3.23 -6.73 3.79
C GLY A 73 -3.41 -6.53 2.30
N ILE A 74 -2.74 -5.53 1.77
CA ILE A 74 -2.95 -5.03 0.40
C ILE A 74 -2.52 -5.99 -0.72
N ILE A 75 -1.67 -6.99 -0.46
CA ILE A 75 -1.17 -7.91 -1.50
C ILE A 75 -2.29 -8.74 -2.12
N ASP A 76 -3.21 -9.25 -1.29
CA ASP A 76 -4.34 -10.05 -1.77
C ASP A 76 -5.28 -9.20 -2.65
N SER A 77 -5.60 -7.99 -2.20
CA SER A 77 -6.42 -7.03 -2.96
C SER A 77 -5.77 -6.66 -4.30
N GLY A 78 -4.46 -6.37 -4.29
CA GLY A 78 -3.72 -6.11 -5.52
C GLY A 78 -3.64 -7.31 -6.47
N SER A 79 -3.65 -8.52 -5.94
CA SER A 79 -3.72 -9.75 -6.72
C SER A 79 -5.10 -9.96 -7.35
N LYS A 80 -6.15 -9.73 -6.59
CA LYS A 80 -7.54 -9.84 -7.09
C LYS A 80 -7.86 -8.81 -8.17
N ILE A 81 -7.45 -7.55 -7.98
CA ILE A 81 -7.69 -6.51 -9.00
C ILE A 81 -6.91 -6.82 -10.29
N ALA A 82 -5.70 -7.40 -10.18
CA ALA A 82 -4.93 -7.86 -11.33
C ALA A 82 -5.66 -8.95 -12.11
N ILE A 83 -6.19 -9.97 -11.43
CA ILE A 83 -6.93 -11.06 -12.03
C ILE A 83 -8.22 -10.57 -12.70
N LYS A 84 -8.94 -9.65 -12.06
CA LYS A 84 -10.19 -9.08 -12.60
C LYS A 84 -9.99 -8.28 -13.89
N ASN A 85 -8.82 -7.65 -14.06
CA ASN A 85 -8.59 -6.66 -15.12
C ASN A 85 -7.60 -7.10 -16.20
N SER A 86 -6.87 -8.20 -16.03
CA SER A 86 -5.99 -8.74 -17.07
C SER A 86 -6.72 -9.80 -17.89
N THR A 87 -6.84 -9.56 -19.18
CA THR A 87 -7.46 -10.50 -20.14
C THR A 87 -6.45 -11.48 -20.75
N LEU A 88 -5.19 -11.07 -20.84
CA LEU A 88 -4.09 -11.90 -21.34
C LEU A 88 -3.44 -12.77 -20.27
N LYS A 89 -3.87 -12.62 -19.01
CA LYS A 89 -3.25 -13.27 -17.84
C LYS A 89 -1.76 -12.97 -17.69
N LYS A 90 -1.33 -11.79 -18.17
CA LYS A 90 0.06 -11.32 -18.13
C LYS A 90 0.12 -9.95 -17.45
N VAL A 91 0.64 -9.90 -16.25
CA VAL A 91 0.69 -8.68 -15.45
C VAL A 91 2.10 -8.34 -15.04
N ALA A 92 2.40 -7.03 -15.00
CA ALA A 92 3.58 -6.51 -14.34
C ALA A 92 3.21 -5.93 -12.97
N VAL A 93 4.16 -5.95 -12.05
CA VAL A 93 4.02 -5.34 -10.73
C VAL A 93 5.24 -4.47 -10.47
N PHE A 94 5.03 -3.17 -10.34
CA PHE A 94 6.04 -2.28 -9.78
C PHE A 94 5.98 -2.35 -8.27
N SER A 95 7.10 -2.60 -7.60
CA SER A 95 7.14 -2.71 -6.14
C SER A 95 8.50 -2.33 -5.57
N THR A 96 8.62 -2.30 -4.25
CA THR A 96 9.92 -2.19 -3.58
C THR A 96 10.74 -3.46 -3.81
N GLU A 97 12.05 -3.37 -3.59
CA GLU A 97 12.97 -4.51 -3.72
C GLU A 97 12.54 -5.68 -2.82
N PHE A 98 12.21 -5.41 -1.56
CA PHE A 98 11.74 -6.43 -0.62
C PHE A 98 10.49 -7.16 -1.13
N THR A 99 9.50 -6.42 -1.62
CA THR A 99 8.26 -6.99 -2.15
C THR A 99 8.51 -7.81 -3.42
N ALA A 100 9.32 -7.29 -4.36
CA ALA A 100 9.64 -8.00 -5.59
C ALA A 100 10.38 -9.33 -5.31
N ASN A 101 11.41 -9.29 -4.46
CA ASN A 101 12.23 -10.46 -4.12
C ASN A 101 11.44 -11.55 -3.37
N SER A 102 10.38 -11.18 -2.64
CA SER A 102 9.51 -12.14 -1.94
C SER A 102 8.65 -12.98 -2.86
N ASN A 103 8.46 -12.58 -4.12
CA ASN A 103 7.49 -13.15 -5.05
C ASN A 103 6.02 -13.13 -4.55
N ALA A 104 5.68 -12.27 -3.59
CA ALA A 104 4.37 -12.29 -2.94
C ALA A 104 3.21 -12.12 -3.93
N TYR A 105 3.27 -11.16 -4.84
CA TYR A 105 2.25 -10.98 -5.88
C TYR A 105 2.13 -12.20 -6.80
N LYS A 106 3.26 -12.71 -7.30
CA LYS A 106 3.28 -13.90 -8.16
C LYS A 106 2.63 -15.09 -7.45
N ASN A 107 3.07 -15.37 -6.22
CA ASN A 107 2.56 -16.48 -5.44
C ASN A 107 1.06 -16.34 -5.13
N THR A 108 0.61 -15.12 -4.81
CA THR A 108 -0.80 -14.87 -4.48
C THR A 108 -1.70 -14.94 -5.72
N ILE A 109 -1.31 -14.31 -6.83
CA ILE A 109 -2.06 -14.38 -8.10
C ILE A 109 -2.16 -15.85 -8.56
N GLN A 110 -1.07 -16.60 -8.53
CA GLN A 110 -1.03 -18.00 -8.97
C GLN A 110 -1.76 -18.98 -8.03
N LYS A 111 -2.09 -18.59 -6.79
CA LYS A 111 -3.03 -19.35 -5.94
C LYS A 111 -4.46 -19.30 -6.49
N TYR A 112 -4.85 -18.18 -7.09
CA TYR A 112 -6.17 -18.00 -7.68
C TYR A 112 -6.25 -18.56 -9.11
N ASP A 113 -5.21 -18.31 -9.92
CA ASP A 113 -5.13 -18.78 -11.30
C ASP A 113 -3.65 -19.03 -11.66
N LYS A 114 -3.31 -20.31 -11.83
CA LYS A 114 -1.94 -20.78 -12.11
C LYS A 114 -1.42 -20.37 -13.49
N ASP A 115 -2.31 -20.01 -14.41
CA ASP A 115 -1.95 -19.65 -15.78
C ASP A 115 -1.46 -18.20 -15.90
N PHE A 116 -1.54 -17.42 -14.81
CA PHE A 116 -1.03 -16.06 -14.83
C PHE A 116 0.50 -16.01 -14.89
N GLU A 117 1.00 -15.23 -15.83
CA GLU A 117 2.39 -14.80 -15.87
C GLU A 117 2.55 -13.46 -15.14
N VAL A 118 3.41 -13.42 -14.13
CA VAL A 118 3.59 -12.23 -13.28
C VAL A 118 5.05 -11.80 -13.33
N THR A 119 5.31 -10.60 -13.86
CA THR A 119 6.62 -9.99 -13.89
C THR A 119 6.74 -8.97 -12.76
N GLN A 120 7.51 -9.26 -11.73
CA GLN A 120 7.76 -8.33 -10.64
C GLN A 120 9.01 -7.50 -10.90
N ILE A 121 8.90 -6.18 -10.78
CA ILE A 121 9.95 -5.22 -11.08
C ILE A 121 10.23 -4.40 -9.83
N ALA A 122 11.45 -4.53 -9.28
CA ALA A 122 11.91 -3.73 -8.15
C ALA A 122 12.28 -2.31 -8.61
N CYS A 123 11.50 -1.31 -8.19
CA CYS A 123 11.70 0.11 -8.52
C CYS A 123 12.37 0.82 -7.34
N ILE A 124 13.68 0.60 -7.16
CA ILE A 124 14.41 1.01 -5.95
C ILE A 124 14.46 2.53 -5.78
N GLU A 125 14.55 3.28 -6.89
CA GLU A 125 14.66 4.73 -6.86
C GLU A 125 13.33 5.43 -6.60
N PHE A 126 12.17 4.81 -6.88
CA PHE A 126 10.87 5.50 -6.85
C PHE A 126 10.50 6.03 -5.46
N CYS A 127 10.54 5.21 -4.41
CA CYS A 127 10.16 5.68 -3.07
C CYS A 127 11.02 6.85 -2.58
N PRO A 128 12.37 6.79 -2.63
CA PRO A 128 13.20 7.91 -2.21
C PRO A 128 12.99 9.19 -3.02
N MET A 129 12.71 9.07 -4.33
CA MET A 129 12.44 10.23 -5.18
C MET A 129 11.07 10.84 -4.89
N ILE A 130 10.04 10.00 -4.71
CA ILE A 130 8.69 10.47 -4.39
C ILE A 130 8.67 11.19 -3.04
N GLU A 131 9.33 10.64 -2.01
CA GLU A 131 9.40 11.26 -0.68
C GLU A 131 10.13 12.61 -0.67
N LYS A 132 11.11 12.79 -1.57
CA LYS A 132 11.85 14.05 -1.73
C LYS A 132 11.20 15.02 -2.72
N GLY A 133 10.11 14.62 -3.37
CA GLY A 133 9.43 15.36 -4.43
C GLY A 133 9.89 14.91 -5.81
N TRP A 134 9.09 14.07 -6.47
CA TRP A 134 9.38 13.49 -7.78
C TRP A 134 9.81 14.52 -8.84
N GLU A 135 9.13 15.68 -8.88
CA GLU A 135 9.39 16.74 -9.85
C GLU A 135 10.72 17.48 -9.63
N THR A 136 11.33 17.34 -8.46
CA THR A 136 12.61 18.02 -8.17
C THR A 136 13.82 17.33 -8.82
N PHE A 137 13.65 16.11 -9.30
CA PHE A 137 14.69 15.32 -9.94
C PHE A 137 14.68 15.54 -11.46
N GLN A 138 15.80 15.99 -12.02
CA GLN A 138 15.93 16.24 -13.47
C GLN A 138 15.89 14.95 -14.30
N ASP A 139 16.33 13.84 -13.73
CA ASP A 139 16.39 12.52 -14.34
C ASP A 139 15.16 11.64 -14.08
N ASN A 140 14.09 12.21 -13.51
CA ASN A 140 12.88 11.45 -13.16
C ASN A 140 12.27 10.70 -14.35
N GLN A 141 12.30 11.30 -15.55
CA GLN A 141 11.78 10.67 -16.76
C GLN A 141 12.65 9.51 -17.24
N GLU A 142 13.97 9.63 -17.15
CA GLU A 142 14.91 8.59 -17.52
C GLU A 142 14.79 7.38 -16.57
N ILE A 143 14.66 7.66 -15.28
CA ILE A 143 14.44 6.62 -14.27
C ILE A 143 13.09 5.92 -14.48
N LEU A 144 12.04 6.67 -14.78
CA LEU A 144 10.75 6.08 -15.11
C LEU A 144 10.85 5.16 -16.35
N GLU A 145 11.45 5.64 -17.43
CA GLU A 145 11.65 4.86 -18.65
C GLU A 145 12.48 3.59 -18.42
N LYS A 146 13.53 3.67 -17.60
CA LYS A 146 14.33 2.51 -17.18
C LYS A 146 13.46 1.37 -16.61
N TYR A 147 12.42 1.70 -15.84
CA TYR A 147 11.52 0.70 -15.25
C TYR A 147 10.40 0.27 -16.21
N ILE A 148 9.82 1.20 -16.97
CA ILE A 148 8.84 0.89 -18.02
C ILE A 148 9.41 -0.09 -19.04
N ASN A 149 10.65 0.12 -19.46
CA ASN A 149 11.34 -0.73 -20.44
C ASN A 149 11.64 -2.16 -19.94
N LYS A 150 11.48 -2.42 -18.63
CA LYS A 150 11.55 -3.79 -18.07
C LYS A 150 10.23 -4.54 -18.14
N ILE A 151 9.13 -3.86 -18.47
CA ILE A 151 7.82 -4.50 -18.61
C ILE A 151 7.78 -5.25 -19.93
N PRO A 152 7.46 -6.56 -19.96
CA PRO A 152 7.26 -7.30 -21.20
C PRO A 152 6.18 -6.65 -22.07
N THR A 153 6.36 -6.67 -23.38
CA THR A 153 5.46 -5.99 -24.33
C THR A 153 4.07 -6.61 -24.39
N ASP A 154 3.93 -7.87 -24.01
CA ASP A 154 2.69 -8.64 -24.01
C ASP A 154 1.92 -8.60 -22.68
N VAL A 155 2.40 -7.84 -21.69
CA VAL A 155 1.66 -7.53 -20.45
C VAL A 155 0.49 -6.60 -20.76
N ASP A 156 -0.68 -6.82 -20.18
CA ASP A 156 -1.87 -5.99 -20.39
C ASP A 156 -2.27 -5.15 -19.17
N ALA A 157 -1.71 -5.42 -18.00
CA ALA A 157 -1.96 -4.63 -16.80
C ALA A 157 -0.69 -4.44 -15.94
N LEU A 158 -0.60 -3.28 -15.29
CA LEU A 158 0.46 -2.92 -14.34
C LEU A 158 -0.14 -2.65 -12.97
N VAL A 159 0.32 -3.39 -11.95
CA VAL A 159 -0.07 -3.17 -10.56
C VAL A 159 0.92 -2.23 -9.88
N LEU A 160 0.40 -1.21 -9.19
CA LEU A 160 1.17 -0.31 -8.34
C LEU A 160 1.38 -0.94 -6.95
N GLY A 161 2.37 -1.82 -6.83
CA GLY A 161 2.67 -2.60 -5.63
C GLY A 161 3.45 -1.84 -4.54
N CYS A 162 3.21 -0.55 -4.42
CA CYS A 162 3.72 0.31 -3.36
C CYS A 162 2.78 1.49 -3.14
N THR A 163 2.56 1.88 -1.88
CA THR A 163 1.66 2.99 -1.49
C THR A 163 2.09 4.37 -2.02
N HIS A 164 3.36 4.52 -2.37
CA HIS A 164 3.88 5.77 -2.94
C HIS A 164 3.57 5.92 -4.45
N TYR A 165 3.44 4.82 -5.18
CA TYR A 165 3.41 4.87 -6.64
C TYR A 165 2.15 5.51 -7.25
N PRO A 166 0.97 5.51 -6.60
CA PRO A 166 -0.15 6.32 -7.05
C PRO A 166 0.15 7.82 -7.17
N ILE A 167 1.11 8.35 -6.39
CA ILE A 167 1.54 9.76 -6.45
C ILE A 167 2.15 10.12 -7.81
N ILE A 168 2.79 9.16 -8.45
CA ILE A 168 3.40 9.34 -9.79
C ILE A 168 2.62 8.62 -10.89
N LYS A 169 1.38 8.24 -10.64
CA LYS A 169 0.54 7.50 -11.60
C LYS A 169 0.42 8.21 -12.94
N ASP A 170 0.19 9.51 -12.93
CA ASP A 170 0.06 10.32 -14.15
C ASP A 170 1.33 10.29 -15.03
N TYR A 171 2.51 10.19 -14.41
CA TYR A 171 3.77 10.03 -15.14
C TYR A 171 3.90 8.64 -15.75
N ILE A 172 3.47 7.60 -15.02
CA ILE A 172 3.45 6.23 -15.50
C ILE A 172 2.47 6.08 -16.68
N GLU A 173 1.27 6.67 -16.58
CA GLU A 173 0.23 6.63 -17.62
C GLU A 173 0.71 7.24 -18.95
N LYS A 174 1.53 8.27 -18.90
CA LYS A 174 2.11 8.89 -20.11
C LYS A 174 3.09 7.97 -20.87
N LYS A 175 3.64 6.97 -20.19
CA LYS A 175 4.65 6.05 -20.75
C LYS A 175 4.13 4.61 -20.92
N PHE A 176 3.10 4.24 -20.16
CA PHE A 176 2.49 2.91 -20.21
C PHE A 176 1.01 3.04 -20.58
N ASN A 177 0.69 2.71 -21.82
CA ASN A 177 -0.63 2.91 -22.45
C ASN A 177 -1.62 1.76 -22.21
N LYS A 178 -1.42 0.99 -21.16
CA LYS A 178 -2.30 -0.13 -20.77
C LYS A 178 -2.86 0.12 -19.36
N VAL A 179 -3.63 -0.83 -18.85
CA VAL A 179 -4.33 -0.66 -17.57
C VAL A 179 -3.33 -0.54 -16.41
N ILE A 180 -3.48 0.48 -15.60
CA ILE A 180 -2.73 0.68 -14.36
C ILE A 180 -3.68 0.49 -13.17
N LEU A 181 -3.32 -0.43 -12.28
CA LEU A 181 -4.15 -0.90 -11.20
C LEU A 181 -3.60 -0.42 -9.86
N ASP A 182 -4.42 0.31 -9.11
CA ASP A 182 -4.14 0.67 -7.73
C ASP A 182 -4.83 -0.34 -6.78
N PRO A 183 -4.05 -1.11 -6.01
CA PRO A 183 -4.60 -2.08 -5.06
C PRO A 183 -5.53 -1.48 -3.99
N ALA A 184 -5.41 -0.19 -3.69
CA ALA A 184 -6.22 0.47 -2.67
C ALA A 184 -7.72 0.45 -3.01
N VAL A 185 -8.07 0.46 -4.31
CA VAL A 185 -9.47 0.38 -4.77
C VAL A 185 -10.11 -0.94 -4.33
N GLU A 186 -9.47 -2.06 -4.59
CA GLU A 186 -9.98 -3.38 -4.21
C GLU A 186 -9.92 -3.56 -2.69
N LEU A 187 -8.88 -3.04 -2.03
CA LEU A 187 -8.74 -3.09 -0.57
C LEU A 187 -9.90 -2.38 0.14
N SER A 188 -10.33 -1.22 -0.37
CA SER A 188 -11.49 -0.49 0.16
C SER A 188 -12.77 -1.31 0.06
N PHE A 189 -13.00 -1.96 -1.09
CA PHE A 189 -14.13 -2.86 -1.30
C PHE A 189 -14.08 -4.06 -0.33
N GLU A 190 -12.93 -4.72 -0.21
CA GLU A 190 -12.75 -5.86 0.70
C GLU A 190 -12.95 -5.48 2.18
N LEU A 191 -12.48 -4.30 2.58
CA LEU A 191 -12.73 -3.78 3.93
C LEU A 191 -14.23 -3.63 4.20
N LYS A 192 -14.97 -3.04 3.25
CA LYS A 192 -16.41 -2.89 3.37
C LYS A 192 -17.14 -4.22 3.50
N GLU A 193 -16.77 -5.20 2.69
CA GLU A 193 -17.39 -6.53 2.77
C GLU A 193 -17.00 -7.27 4.07
N LEU A 194 -15.77 -7.08 4.55
CA LEU A 194 -15.34 -7.64 5.84
C LEU A 194 -16.14 -7.06 7.02
N LEU A 195 -16.33 -5.73 7.06
CA LEU A 195 -17.11 -5.07 8.12
C LEU A 195 -18.56 -5.55 8.14
N LYS A 196 -19.18 -5.69 6.96
CA LYS A 196 -20.53 -6.25 6.83
C LYS A 196 -20.61 -7.70 7.31
N LYS A 197 -19.65 -8.54 6.87
CA LYS A 197 -19.62 -9.96 7.24
C LYS A 197 -19.48 -10.17 8.76
N LEU A 198 -18.77 -9.27 9.41
CA LEU A 198 -18.55 -9.30 10.86
C LEU A 198 -19.66 -8.59 11.65
N ASP A 199 -20.63 -7.96 10.96
CA ASP A 199 -21.70 -7.16 11.56
C ASP A 199 -21.19 -6.04 12.48
N ILE A 200 -20.14 -5.35 12.03
CA ILE A 200 -19.47 -4.27 12.79
C ILE A 200 -19.39 -2.96 12.01
N VAL A 201 -20.19 -2.79 10.97
CA VAL A 201 -20.28 -1.52 10.23
C VAL A 201 -20.78 -0.42 11.18
N ASN A 202 -20.17 0.75 11.10
CA ASN A 202 -20.66 1.91 11.83
C ASN A 202 -21.85 2.54 11.08
N ASP A 203 -23.03 2.45 11.65
CA ASP A 203 -24.30 2.95 11.10
C ASP A 203 -24.80 4.26 11.75
N ASN A 204 -23.99 4.87 12.61
CA ASN A 204 -24.36 6.10 13.33
C ASN A 204 -24.59 7.32 12.44
N ASN A 205 -24.29 7.24 11.13
CA ASN A 205 -24.42 8.32 10.14
C ASN A 205 -23.73 9.64 10.52
N VAL A 206 -22.72 9.57 11.40
CA VAL A 206 -21.90 10.71 11.81
C VAL A 206 -20.50 10.57 11.23
N LYS A 207 -20.18 11.45 10.29
CA LYS A 207 -18.83 11.51 9.71
C LYS A 207 -17.87 12.15 10.72
N LYS A 208 -16.83 11.42 11.12
CA LYS A 208 -15.72 11.94 11.93
C LYS A 208 -14.49 12.21 11.05
N LYS A 209 -13.69 13.19 11.45
CA LYS A 209 -12.39 13.41 10.81
C LYS A 209 -11.43 12.27 11.17
N PRO A 210 -10.63 11.79 10.22
CA PRO A 210 -9.58 10.83 10.51
C PRO A 210 -8.50 11.43 11.41
N VAL A 211 -7.94 10.62 12.27
CA VAL A 211 -6.82 11.00 13.15
C VAL A 211 -5.54 10.38 12.62
N PHE A 212 -4.49 11.19 12.49
CA PHE A 212 -3.21 10.76 11.95
C PHE A 212 -2.14 10.75 13.04
N PHE A 213 -1.35 9.68 13.04
CA PHE A 213 -0.17 9.54 13.90
C PHE A 213 1.06 9.28 13.04
N THR A 214 2.21 9.83 13.46
CA THR A 214 3.48 9.58 12.78
C THR A 214 4.65 9.46 13.76
N THR A 215 5.60 8.59 13.45
CA THR A 215 6.90 8.52 14.15
C THR A 215 7.93 9.46 13.54
N GLY A 216 7.62 10.06 12.39
CA GLY A 216 8.49 11.01 11.67
C GLY A 216 8.35 12.46 12.13
N GLU A 217 8.99 13.35 11.38
CA GLU A 217 8.90 14.79 11.63
C GLU A 217 7.58 15.35 11.09
N LEU A 218 6.83 16.04 11.97
CA LEU A 218 5.52 16.63 11.63
C LEU A 218 5.60 17.59 10.45
N ASP A 219 6.61 18.45 10.45
CA ASP A 219 6.82 19.48 9.42
C ASP A 219 7.07 18.89 8.02
N LYS A 220 7.51 17.64 7.95
CA LYS A 220 7.71 16.93 6.68
C LYS A 220 6.48 16.12 6.28
N PHE A 221 5.85 15.46 7.24
CA PHE A 221 4.73 14.57 6.97
C PHE A 221 3.45 15.35 6.65
N LYS A 222 3.09 16.34 7.48
CA LYS A 222 1.81 17.04 7.39
C LYS A 222 1.56 17.68 6.02
N PRO A 223 2.49 18.49 5.44
CA PRO A 223 2.25 19.12 4.14
C PRO A 223 2.04 18.10 3.01
N THR A 224 2.76 16.98 3.05
CA THR A 224 2.62 15.92 2.04
C THR A 224 1.27 15.23 2.15
N ALA A 225 0.84 14.91 3.37
CA ALA A 225 -0.43 14.26 3.62
C ALA A 225 -1.61 15.17 3.26
N GLU A 226 -1.57 16.45 3.64
CA GLU A 226 -2.62 17.44 3.31
C GLU A 226 -2.71 17.67 1.80
N LYS A 227 -1.58 17.77 1.09
CA LYS A 227 -1.55 17.84 -0.37
C LYS A 227 -2.20 16.62 -1.03
N PHE A 228 -1.94 15.43 -0.52
CA PHE A 228 -2.49 14.18 -1.06
C PHE A 228 -3.98 14.04 -0.77
N LEU A 229 -4.43 14.42 0.42
CA LEU A 229 -5.82 14.31 0.83
C LEU A 229 -6.70 15.47 0.36
N GLY A 230 -6.08 16.61 0.00
CA GLY A 230 -6.80 17.82 -0.39
C GLY A 230 -7.49 18.56 0.76
N GLU A 231 -7.17 18.21 2.00
CA GLU A 231 -7.76 18.80 3.22
C GLU A 231 -6.75 18.90 4.36
N GLU A 232 -7.01 19.78 5.32
CA GLU A 232 -6.23 19.87 6.54
C GLU A 232 -6.46 18.67 7.46
N ILE A 233 -5.37 18.14 8.03
CA ILE A 233 -5.41 16.97 8.91
C ILE A 233 -4.98 17.30 10.35
N GLU A 234 -5.57 16.57 11.28
CA GLU A 234 -5.11 16.51 12.66
C GLU A 234 -4.08 15.39 12.79
N ILE A 235 -2.85 15.74 13.17
CA ILE A 235 -1.74 14.80 13.24
C ILE A 235 -0.96 14.92 14.53
N TYR A 236 -0.58 13.77 15.10
CA TYR A 236 0.17 13.65 16.33
C TYR A 236 1.48 12.90 16.11
N LYS A 237 2.55 13.35 16.79
CA LYS A 237 3.84 12.67 16.80
C LYS A 237 3.84 11.59 17.88
N ILE A 238 4.29 10.40 17.50
CA ILE A 238 4.54 9.28 18.43
C ILE A 238 6.05 9.07 18.53
N PRO A 239 6.60 8.79 19.72
CA PRO A 239 7.99 8.36 19.86
C PRO A 239 8.29 7.09 19.06
N LYS A 240 9.51 7.01 18.53
CA LYS A 240 9.99 5.83 17.79
C LYS A 240 10.10 4.58 18.68
#